data_8214e8bfbd4953ca5dc5b0f41fa8a3cf
#
_entry.id   8214e8bfbd4953ca5dc5b0f41fa8a3cf
#
_cell.length_a   1.000
_cell.length_b   1.000
_cell.length_c   1.000
_cell.angle_alpha   90.00
_cell.angle_beta   90.00
_cell.angle_gamma   90.00
#
_symmetry.space_group_name_H-M   'P 1'
#
loop_
_entity.id
_entity.type
_entity.pdbx_description
1 polymer ?
#
loop_
_entity_poly.entity_id
_entity_poly.type
_entity_poly.pdbx_seq_one_letter_code
_entity_poly.pdbx_strand_id
1 'polypeptide(L)' 'MIERSITIFDNKTELLVNQIVITPDFSLLKEKYNKELNTDPLLIYEYEIKKDDLDFFKKFIDIDFDKYSYFLSCVQK' A
#
# COMPACT_ATOMS: atom_id res chain seq x y z
N MET A 1 4.07 -7.84 -16.05
CA MET A 1 2.83 -7.59 -15.30
C MET A 1 3.16 -7.02 -13.93
N ILE A 2 2.45 -6.00 -13.50
CA ILE A 2 2.68 -5.37 -12.20
C ILE A 2 1.68 -5.94 -11.19
N GLU A 3 2.18 -6.43 -10.07
CA GLU A 3 1.37 -6.92 -8.95
C GLU A 3 1.51 -5.97 -7.78
N ARG A 4 0.39 -5.58 -7.18
CA ARG A 4 0.38 -4.73 -6.00
C ARG A 4 0.06 -5.53 -4.76
N SER A 5 0.70 -5.16 -3.65
CA SER A 5 0.50 -5.82 -2.37
C SER A 5 0.58 -4.81 -1.24
N ILE A 6 0.05 -5.20 -0.09
CA ILE A 6 0.23 -4.45 1.15
C ILE A 6 1.24 -5.23 1.99
N THR A 7 2.36 -4.58 2.30
CA THR A 7 3.42 -5.14 3.15
C THR A 7 3.19 -4.67 4.57
N ILE A 8 3.21 -5.58 5.52
CA ILE A 8 2.85 -5.34 6.93
C ILE A 8 4.06 -5.62 7.81
N PHE A 9 4.43 -4.63 8.61
CA PHE A 9 5.53 -4.74 9.58
C PHE A 9 5.00 -4.57 10.99
N ASP A 10 5.59 -5.31 11.94
CA ASP A 10 5.31 -5.15 13.36
C ASP A 10 5.96 -3.87 13.87
N ASN A 11 5.21 -3.00 14.55
CA ASN A 11 5.71 -1.72 15.06
C ASN A 11 6.75 -1.86 16.16
N LYS A 12 6.74 -2.97 16.90
CA LYS A 12 7.69 -3.23 17.98
C LYS A 12 9.02 -3.76 17.47
N THR A 13 8.94 -4.81 16.63
CA THR A 13 10.13 -5.53 16.16
C THR A 13 10.67 -4.99 14.85
N GLU A 14 9.84 -4.24 14.10
CA GLU A 14 10.13 -3.75 12.74
C GLU A 14 10.35 -4.90 11.74
N LEU A 15 9.93 -6.10 12.08
CA LEU A 15 10.04 -7.26 11.23
C LEU A 15 8.80 -7.43 10.34
N LEU A 16 9.00 -7.98 9.16
CA LEU A 16 7.92 -8.29 8.24
C LEU A 16 6.99 -9.35 8.85
N VAL A 17 5.69 -9.02 8.94
CA VAL A 17 4.67 -9.92 9.46
C VAL A 17 3.97 -10.65 8.32
N ASN A 18 3.59 -9.90 7.28
CA ASN A 18 2.84 -10.47 6.17
C ASN A 18 2.91 -9.56 4.95
N GLN A 19 2.57 -10.13 3.81
CA GLN A 19 2.42 -9.38 2.56
C GLN A 19 1.21 -9.94 1.83
N ILE A 20 0.23 -9.07 1.57
CA ILE A 20 -1.06 -9.47 1.03
C ILE A 20 -1.23 -8.86 -0.36
N VAL A 21 -1.39 -9.71 -1.36
CA VAL A 21 -1.65 -9.25 -2.74
C VAL A 21 -3.04 -8.63 -2.81
N ILE A 22 -3.15 -7.46 -3.43
CA ILE A 22 -4.42 -6.77 -3.65
C ILE A 22 -4.61 -6.46 -5.13
N THR A 23 -5.86 -6.23 -5.53
CA THR A 23 -6.20 -5.90 -6.91
C THR A 23 -7.01 -4.60 -6.95
N PRO A 24 -6.38 -3.45 -6.61
CA PRO A 24 -7.08 -2.18 -6.64
C PRO A 24 -7.34 -1.72 -8.07
N ASP A 25 -8.40 -0.93 -8.26
CA ASP A 25 -8.64 -0.25 -9.53
C ASP A 25 -7.55 0.80 -9.74
N PHE A 26 -6.80 0.67 -10.83
CA PHE A 26 -5.67 1.57 -11.09
C PHE A 26 -6.12 3.03 -11.29
N SER A 27 -7.30 3.25 -11.87
CA SER A 27 -7.85 4.59 -12.03
C SER A 27 -8.06 5.28 -10.68
N LEU A 28 -8.59 4.56 -9.69
CA LEU A 28 -8.79 5.06 -8.33
C LEU A 28 -7.45 5.28 -7.64
N LEU A 29 -6.49 4.39 -7.87
CA LEU A 29 -5.16 4.51 -7.29
C LEU A 29 -4.43 5.75 -7.84
N LYS A 30 -4.51 6.01 -9.13
CA LYS A 30 -3.94 7.20 -9.77
C LYS A 30 -4.56 8.48 -9.20
N GLU A 31 -5.86 8.46 -8.97
CA GLU A 31 -6.58 9.61 -8.41
C GLU A 31 -6.09 9.90 -6.99
N LYS A 32 -5.91 8.87 -6.18
CA LYS A 32 -5.43 8.99 -4.81
C LYS A 32 -3.99 9.50 -4.72
N TYR A 33 -3.12 9.03 -5.61
CA TYR A 33 -1.69 9.37 -5.61
C TYR A 33 -1.32 10.29 -6.77
N ASN A 34 -2.20 11.22 -7.15
CA ASN A 34 -2.00 12.04 -8.33
C ASN A 34 -0.74 12.92 -8.27
N LYS A 35 -0.27 13.29 -7.08
CA LYS A 35 0.94 14.10 -6.92
C LYS A 35 2.19 13.30 -7.24
N GLU A 36 2.17 12.00 -6.98
CA GLU A 36 3.30 11.10 -7.21
C GLU A 36 3.44 10.68 -8.66
N LEU A 37 2.42 10.88 -9.49
CA LEU A 37 2.45 10.49 -10.90
C LEU A 37 3.49 11.22 -11.73
N ASN A 38 3.93 12.40 -11.30
CA ASN A 38 4.97 13.16 -12.00
C ASN A 38 6.33 12.47 -11.94
N THR A 39 6.61 11.76 -10.84
CA THR A 39 7.89 11.06 -10.63
C THR A 39 7.74 9.55 -10.72
N ASP A 40 6.52 9.05 -10.55
CA ASP A 40 6.22 7.62 -10.56
C ASP A 40 4.88 7.36 -11.28
N PRO A 41 4.86 7.47 -12.62
CA PRO A 41 3.59 7.37 -13.37
C PRO A 41 2.87 6.03 -13.26
N LEU A 42 3.57 4.95 -12.91
CA LEU A 42 2.97 3.63 -12.72
C LEU A 42 2.75 3.28 -11.24
N LEU A 43 3.11 4.19 -10.33
CA LEU A 43 3.00 4.00 -8.88
C LEU A 43 3.69 2.69 -8.43
N ILE A 44 4.95 2.53 -8.85
CA ILE A 44 5.74 1.32 -8.54
C ILE A 44 6.62 1.46 -7.30
N TYR A 45 6.81 2.70 -6.79
CA TYR A 45 7.53 2.91 -5.55
C TYR A 45 6.68 2.45 -4.37
N GLU A 46 7.33 2.24 -3.23
CA GLU A 46 6.65 1.87 -1.99
C GLU A 46 6.10 3.11 -1.31
N TYR A 47 4.82 3.08 -0.90
CA TYR A 47 4.15 4.21 -0.24
C TYR A 47 3.61 3.76 1.11
N GLU A 48 3.94 4.50 2.16
CA GLU A 48 3.38 4.25 3.48
C GLU A 48 1.88 4.55 3.50
N ILE A 49 1.11 3.60 4.03
CA ILE A 49 -0.33 3.77 4.22
C ILE A 49 -0.54 4.46 5.57
N LYS A 50 -1.17 5.64 5.54
CA LYS A 50 -1.41 6.46 6.72
C LYS A 50 -2.89 6.46 7.08
N LYS A 51 -3.24 7.11 8.21
CA LYS A 51 -4.63 7.19 8.66
C LYS A 51 -5.56 7.78 7.62
N ASP A 52 -5.10 8.79 6.86
CA ASP A 52 -5.88 9.42 5.80
C ASP A 52 -6.18 8.45 4.65
N ASP A 53 -5.43 7.36 4.54
CA ASP A 53 -5.56 6.37 3.48
C ASP A 53 -6.45 5.18 3.90
N LEU A 54 -6.87 5.14 5.15
CA LEU A 54 -7.58 4.01 5.73
C LEU A 54 -8.83 3.63 4.92
N ASP A 55 -9.64 4.63 4.54
CA ASP A 55 -10.89 4.38 3.83
C ASP A 55 -10.68 3.69 2.48
N PHE A 56 -9.55 3.96 1.84
CA PHE A 56 -9.22 3.31 0.57
C PHE A 56 -8.79 1.85 0.76
N PHE A 57 -7.97 1.58 1.78
CA PHE A 57 -7.36 0.26 1.95
C PHE A 57 -8.11 -0.70 2.86
N LYS A 58 -8.99 -0.21 3.72
CA LYS A 58 -9.74 -1.06 4.67
C LYS A 58 -10.62 -2.11 3.99
N LYS A 59 -10.99 -1.91 2.74
CA LYS A 59 -11.79 -2.87 1.97
C LYS A 59 -10.97 -4.10 1.52
N PHE A 60 -9.65 -4.01 1.58
CA PHE A 60 -8.75 -5.10 1.19
C PHE A 60 -8.26 -5.90 2.39
N ILE A 61 -7.99 -5.22 3.50
CA ILE A 61 -7.44 -5.81 4.72
C ILE A 61 -7.95 -5.08 5.95
N ASP A 62 -7.88 -5.74 7.10
CA ASP A 62 -8.09 -5.10 8.40
C ASP A 62 -6.82 -4.35 8.78
N ILE A 63 -6.98 -3.10 9.21
CA ILE A 63 -5.85 -2.22 9.53
C ILE A 63 -5.87 -1.85 11.01
N ASP A 64 -4.71 -2.02 11.68
CA ASP A 64 -4.50 -1.65 13.07
C ASP A 64 -3.15 -0.91 13.18
N PHE A 65 -3.19 0.41 13.08
CA PHE A 65 -1.99 1.25 13.12
C PHE A 65 -1.28 1.23 14.49
N ASP A 66 -1.96 0.81 15.56
CA ASP A 66 -1.33 0.72 16.86
C ASP A 66 -0.32 -0.43 16.93
N LYS A 67 -0.56 -1.50 16.17
CA LYS A 67 0.26 -2.70 16.18
C LYS A 67 1.18 -2.82 14.98
N TYR A 68 0.75 -2.31 13.82
CA TYR A 68 1.42 -2.57 12.54
C TYR A 68 1.60 -1.31 11.71
N SER A 69 2.61 -1.35 10.88
CA SER A 69 2.82 -0.37 9.80
C SER A 69 2.52 -1.04 8.47
N TYR A 70 1.91 -0.30 7.55
CA TYR A 70 1.43 -0.82 6.27
C TYR A 70 2.03 -0.01 5.13
N PHE A 71 2.45 -0.71 4.08
CA PHE A 71 3.02 -0.07 2.89
C PHE A 71 2.38 -0.63 1.63
N LEU A 72 2.00 0.26 0.72
CA LEU A 72 1.62 -0.15 -0.63
C LEU A 72 2.88 -0.47 -1.39
N SER A 73 3.03 -1.72 -1.80
CA SER A 73 4.21 -2.22 -2.50
C SER A 73 3.83 -2.68 -3.90
N CYS A 74 4.81 -2.67 -4.78
CA CYS A 74 4.62 -3.07 -6.16
C CYS A 74 5.73 -4.04 -6.56
N VAL A 75 5.33 -5.16 -7.15
CA VAL A 75 6.27 -6.17 -7.66
C VAL A 75 6.02 -6.34 -9.14
N GLN A 76 7.07 -6.26 -9.92
CA GLN A 76 7.00 -6.52 -11.36
C GLN A 76 7.25 -8.00 -11.62
N LYS A 77 6.31 -8.61 -12.31
CA LYS A 77 6.41 -10.02 -12.69
C LYS A 77 6.56 -10.17 -14.19
#